data_d0028aa3de77dbaec5300922f148b279
#
_entry.id   d0028aa3de77dbaec5300922f148b279
#
_cell.length_a   1.000
_cell.length_b   1.000
_cell.length_c   1.000
_cell.angle_alpha   90.00
_cell.angle_beta   90.00
_cell.angle_gamma   90.00
#
_symmetry.space_group_name_H-M   'P 1'
#
loop_
_entity.id
_entity.type
_entity.pdbx_description
1 polymer ?
#
loop_
_entity_poly.entity_id
_entity_poly.type
_entity_poly.pdbx_seq_one_letter_code
_entity_poly.pdbx_strand_id
1 'polypeptide(L)'
;MRKALIDTDIWLEIARGVNPAVRAYANDYWATHGTFTLSVITVAEIVRGLVRQQRMDLLEQWRADVERLEILPLDYASGELAGELYARLESAGVPIGRLDPLIAATALRHQLVLVTGNVRHFQRVAELGYPLEIVNWREAG
;
A
#
# COMPACT_ATOMS: atom_id res chain seq x y z
N MET A 1 -6.93 16.14 2.52
CA MET A 1 -5.89 15.08 2.48
C MET A 1 -5.50 14.80 1.03
N ARG A 2 -4.23 14.60 0.80
CA ARG A 2 -3.73 14.23 -0.52
C ARG A 2 -4.08 12.78 -0.84
N LYS A 3 -4.29 12.49 -2.12
CA LYS A 3 -4.57 11.13 -2.58
C LYS A 3 -3.41 10.21 -2.21
N ALA A 4 -3.74 9.01 -1.75
CA ALA A 4 -2.77 8.08 -1.19
C ALA A 4 -2.95 6.66 -1.73
N LEU A 5 -1.85 5.93 -1.78
CA LEU A 5 -1.84 4.48 -1.97
C LEU A 5 -1.80 3.84 -0.59
N ILE A 6 -2.78 3.01 -0.28
CA ILE A 6 -2.87 2.34 1.03
C ILE A 6 -2.15 0.99 0.95
N ASP A 7 -1.12 0.82 1.78
CA ASP A 7 -0.40 -0.45 1.86
C ASP A 7 -1.25 -1.53 2.55
N THR A 8 -0.91 -2.77 2.31
CA THR A 8 -1.66 -3.94 2.78
C THR A 8 -1.90 -3.94 4.29
N ASP A 9 -0.89 -3.61 5.09
CA ASP A 9 -0.99 -3.63 6.55
C ASP A 9 -2.02 -2.61 7.07
N ILE A 10 -2.03 -1.42 6.50
CA ILE A 10 -3.00 -0.38 6.90
C ILE A 10 -4.40 -0.73 6.37
N TRP A 11 -4.50 -1.26 5.14
CA TRP A 11 -5.80 -1.69 4.63
C TRP A 11 -6.45 -2.75 5.54
N LEU A 12 -5.66 -3.72 6.01
CA LEU A 12 -6.17 -4.74 6.93
C LEU A 12 -6.67 -4.11 8.23
N GLU A 13 -6.04 -3.08 8.74
CA GLU A 13 -6.53 -2.36 9.93
C GLU A 13 -7.78 -1.56 9.66
N ILE A 14 -7.92 -0.95 8.48
CA ILE A 14 -9.16 -0.30 8.06
C ILE A 14 -10.30 -1.31 8.04
N ALA A 15 -10.07 -2.47 7.46
CA ALA A 15 -11.07 -3.53 7.36
C ALA A 15 -11.49 -4.07 8.74
N ARG A 16 -10.56 -4.20 9.69
CA ARG A 16 -10.85 -4.62 11.07
C ARG A 16 -11.59 -3.55 11.87
N GLY A 17 -11.27 -2.28 11.62
CA GLY A 17 -11.94 -1.15 12.26
C GLY A 17 -11.69 -1.00 13.76
N VAL A 18 -10.60 -1.54 14.32
CA VAL A 18 -10.34 -1.51 15.77
C VAL A 18 -9.33 -0.47 16.21
N ASN A 19 -8.38 -0.08 15.35
CA ASN A 19 -7.39 0.94 15.70
C ASN A 19 -8.01 2.33 15.59
N PRO A 20 -8.11 3.11 16.69
CA PRO A 20 -8.79 4.41 16.66
C PRO A 20 -8.12 5.44 15.73
N ALA A 21 -6.79 5.47 15.70
CA ALA A 21 -6.06 6.42 14.86
C ALA A 21 -6.29 6.10 13.37
N VAL A 22 -6.17 4.84 12.99
CA VAL A 22 -6.41 4.40 11.60
C VAL A 22 -7.86 4.70 11.20
N ARG A 23 -8.82 4.42 12.06
CA ARG A 23 -10.23 4.72 11.80
C ARG A 23 -10.47 6.21 11.55
N ALA A 24 -9.88 7.07 12.37
CA ALA A 24 -10.03 8.51 12.22
C ALA A 24 -9.47 9.00 10.87
N TYR A 25 -8.27 8.59 10.53
CA TYR A 25 -7.66 8.93 9.24
C TYR A 25 -8.46 8.36 8.06
N ALA A 26 -8.91 7.12 8.18
CA ALA A 26 -9.70 6.48 7.11
C ALA A 26 -11.03 7.20 6.88
N ASN A 27 -11.70 7.63 7.94
CA ASN A 27 -12.95 8.39 7.84
C ASN A 27 -12.72 9.74 7.16
N ASP A 28 -11.66 10.45 7.53
CA ASP A 28 -11.32 11.73 6.92
C ASP A 28 -10.95 11.55 5.45
N TYR A 29 -10.19 10.52 5.14
CA TYR A 29 -9.80 10.21 3.76
C TYR A 29 -11.04 9.89 2.90
N TRP A 30 -11.92 9.05 3.43
CA TRP A 30 -13.16 8.71 2.74
C TRP A 30 -14.02 9.95 2.48
N ALA A 31 -14.14 10.83 3.47
CA ALA A 31 -14.91 12.06 3.33
C ALA A 31 -14.36 12.97 2.22
N THR A 32 -13.04 12.94 2.00
CA THR A 32 -12.38 13.75 0.97
C THR A 32 -12.43 13.10 -0.41
N HIS A 33 -12.15 11.80 -0.50
CA HIS A 33 -11.90 11.12 -1.77
C HIS A 33 -13.02 10.16 -2.21
N GLY A 34 -13.85 9.70 -1.30
CA GLY A 34 -14.99 8.81 -1.60
C GLY A 34 -14.59 7.38 -1.97
N THR A 35 -13.31 7.04 -1.98
CA THR A 35 -12.81 5.69 -2.21
C THR A 35 -11.38 5.57 -1.70
N PHE A 36 -10.91 4.34 -1.53
CA PHE A 36 -9.51 4.06 -1.24
C PHE A 36 -8.82 3.50 -2.49
N THR A 37 -7.52 3.76 -2.60
CA THR A 37 -6.71 3.30 -3.72
C THR A 37 -5.68 2.28 -3.22
N LEU A 38 -5.70 1.10 -3.82
CA LEU A 38 -4.74 0.02 -3.51
C LEU A 38 -3.99 -0.36 -4.79
N SER A 39 -2.82 -0.96 -4.62
CA SER A 39 -2.12 -1.58 -5.75
C SER A 39 -2.65 -3.00 -6.00
N VAL A 40 -2.52 -3.48 -7.22
CA VAL A 40 -2.84 -4.88 -7.55
C VAL A 40 -1.97 -5.86 -6.76
N ILE A 41 -0.79 -5.44 -6.33
CA ILE A 41 0.09 -6.23 -5.46
C ILE A 41 -0.57 -6.47 -4.09
N THR A 42 -1.18 -5.44 -3.54
CA THR A 42 -1.95 -5.55 -2.29
C THR A 42 -3.13 -6.52 -2.46
N VAL A 43 -3.80 -6.50 -3.60
CA VAL A 43 -4.86 -7.47 -3.89
C VAL A 43 -4.31 -8.91 -3.80
N ALA A 44 -3.17 -9.17 -4.41
CA ALA A 44 -2.55 -10.49 -4.36
C ALA A 44 -2.21 -10.92 -2.93
N GLU A 45 -1.69 -10.01 -2.13
CA GLU A 45 -1.36 -10.29 -0.72
C GLU A 45 -2.60 -10.60 0.11
N ILE A 46 -3.66 -9.82 -0.06
CA ILE A 46 -4.92 -10.02 0.67
C ILE A 46 -5.54 -11.38 0.30
N VAL A 47 -5.69 -11.65 -0.98
CA VAL A 47 -6.29 -12.92 -1.45
C VAL A 47 -5.44 -14.11 -1.00
N ARG A 48 -4.11 -14.02 -1.14
CA ARG A 48 -3.21 -15.07 -0.66
C ARG A 48 -3.42 -15.37 0.82
N GLY A 49 -3.49 -14.34 1.64
CA GLY A 49 -3.68 -14.49 3.08
C GLY A 49 -5.02 -15.14 3.44
N LEU A 50 -6.11 -14.73 2.80
CA LEU A 50 -7.44 -15.26 3.06
C LEU A 50 -7.58 -16.73 2.62
N VAL A 51 -7.05 -17.07 1.44
CA VAL A 51 -7.06 -18.44 0.94
C VAL A 51 -6.20 -19.35 1.84
N ARG A 52 -5.01 -18.87 2.22
CA ARG A 52 -4.11 -19.63 3.10
C ARG A 52 -4.72 -19.92 4.46
N GLN A 53 -5.50 -18.99 5.01
CA GLN A 53 -6.20 -19.14 6.29
C GLN A 53 -7.52 -19.87 6.15
N GLN A 54 -7.89 -20.27 4.92
CA GLN A 54 -9.17 -20.90 4.61
C GLN A 54 -10.38 -20.06 5.04
N ARG A 55 -10.25 -18.75 4.98
CA ARG A 55 -11.30 -17.80 5.35
C ARG A 55 -12.10 -17.40 4.12
N MET A 56 -12.86 -18.36 3.60
CA MET A 56 -13.67 -18.15 2.39
C MET A 56 -14.81 -17.15 2.63
N ASP A 57 -15.27 -17.03 3.86
CA ASP A 57 -16.25 -16.01 4.29
C ASP A 57 -15.69 -14.61 4.08
N LEU A 58 -14.45 -14.36 4.51
CA LEU A 58 -13.79 -13.07 4.34
C LEU A 58 -13.39 -12.83 2.88
N LEU A 59 -13.10 -13.87 2.11
CA LEU A 59 -12.81 -13.74 0.68
C LEU A 59 -14.05 -13.26 -0.08
N GLU A 60 -15.22 -13.79 0.25
CA GLU A 60 -16.49 -13.32 -0.32
C GLU A 60 -16.74 -11.85 0.03
N GLN A 61 -16.49 -11.46 1.27
CA GLN A 61 -16.61 -10.07 1.72
C GLN A 61 -15.64 -9.17 0.95
N TRP A 62 -14.39 -9.61 0.78
CA TRP A 62 -13.39 -8.90 0.00
C TRP A 62 -13.85 -8.65 -1.44
N ARG A 63 -14.44 -9.67 -2.08
CA ARG A 63 -14.93 -9.55 -3.45
C ARG A 63 -16.05 -8.51 -3.58
N ALA A 64 -16.87 -8.36 -2.56
CA ALA A 64 -17.88 -7.30 -2.51
C ALA A 64 -17.23 -5.93 -2.28
N ASP A 65 -16.26 -5.86 -1.38
CA ASP A 65 -15.61 -4.60 -1.02
C ASP A 65 -14.76 -4.04 -2.15
N VAL A 66 -14.07 -4.90 -2.90
CA VAL A 66 -13.13 -4.48 -3.96
C VAL A 66 -13.81 -3.68 -5.06
N GLU A 67 -15.09 -3.90 -5.29
CA GLU A 67 -15.86 -3.15 -6.29
C GLU A 67 -15.94 -1.65 -5.99
N ARG A 68 -15.75 -1.28 -4.72
CA ARG A 68 -15.78 0.11 -4.25
C ARG A 68 -14.40 0.75 -4.17
N LEU A 69 -13.37 0.00 -4.54
CA LEU A 69 -11.99 0.44 -4.43
C LEU A 69 -11.42 0.80 -5.80
N GLU A 70 -10.46 1.70 -5.79
CA GLU A 70 -9.63 1.94 -6.96
C GLU A 70 -8.41 1.01 -6.87
N ILE A 71 -8.23 0.14 -7.86
CA ILE A 71 -7.08 -0.77 -7.91
C ILE A 71 -6.16 -0.33 -9.05
N LEU A 72 -4.93 0.03 -8.71
CA LEU A 72 -3.94 0.42 -9.70
C LEU A 72 -3.17 -0.80 -10.21
N PRO A 73 -3.09 -0.99 -11.51
CA PRO A 73 -2.34 -2.10 -12.09
C PRO A 73 -0.83 -1.88 -11.98
N LEU A 74 -0.08 -2.96 -12.10
CA LEU A 74 1.36 -2.90 -12.29
C LEU A 74 1.61 -2.82 -13.81
N ASP A 75 1.66 -1.61 -14.34
CA ASP A 75 1.89 -1.38 -15.76
C ASP A 75 3.37 -1.43 -16.11
N TYR A 76 3.69 -1.22 -17.40
CA TYR A 76 5.09 -1.26 -17.86
C TYR A 76 5.95 -0.24 -17.11
N ALA A 77 5.50 1.00 -17.00
CA ALA A 77 6.28 2.06 -16.35
C ALA A 77 6.56 1.75 -14.88
N SER A 78 5.57 1.20 -14.18
CA SER A 78 5.73 0.76 -12.78
C SER A 78 6.72 -0.40 -12.68
N GLY A 79 6.65 -1.35 -13.61
CA GLY A 79 7.58 -2.48 -13.66
C GLY A 79 9.02 -2.06 -13.92
N GLU A 80 9.24 -1.14 -14.86
CA GLU A 80 10.56 -0.60 -15.13
C GLU A 80 11.13 0.14 -13.92
N LEU A 81 10.34 0.98 -13.29
CA LEU A 81 10.76 1.69 -12.07
C LEU A 81 11.04 0.72 -10.92
N ALA A 82 10.21 -0.31 -10.74
CA ALA A 82 10.44 -1.32 -9.71
C ALA A 82 11.77 -2.05 -9.92
N GLY A 83 12.09 -2.41 -11.16
CA GLY A 83 13.38 -3.02 -11.50
C GLY A 83 14.55 -2.14 -11.11
N GLU A 84 14.46 -0.85 -11.38
CA GLU A 84 15.46 0.14 -10.96
C GLU A 84 15.58 0.19 -9.42
N LEU A 85 14.46 0.20 -8.71
CA LEU A 85 14.45 0.21 -7.25
C LEU A 85 15.09 -1.06 -6.67
N TYR A 86 14.77 -2.24 -7.21
CA TYR A 86 15.40 -3.49 -6.79
C TYR A 86 16.90 -3.39 -6.88
N ALA A 87 17.42 -3.00 -8.04
CA ALA A 87 18.85 -2.94 -8.28
C ALA A 87 19.55 -1.93 -7.35
N ARG A 88 18.98 -0.75 -7.19
CA ARG A 88 19.59 0.30 -6.36
C ARG A 88 19.56 -0.03 -4.87
N LEU A 89 18.46 -0.61 -4.39
CA LEU A 89 18.35 -1.05 -2.99
C LEU A 89 19.32 -2.18 -2.70
N GLU A 90 19.45 -3.14 -3.60
CA GLU A 90 20.42 -4.24 -3.48
C GLU A 90 21.85 -3.71 -3.48
N SER A 91 22.20 -2.81 -4.40
CA SER A 91 23.53 -2.20 -4.48
C SER A 91 23.88 -1.40 -3.22
N ALA A 92 22.89 -0.76 -2.61
CA ALA A 92 23.08 -0.03 -1.36
C ALA A 92 23.11 -0.95 -0.13
N GLY A 93 22.85 -2.25 -0.29
CA GLY A 93 22.82 -3.21 0.80
C GLY A 93 21.60 -3.11 1.70
N VAL A 94 20.51 -2.51 1.23
CA VAL A 94 19.30 -2.28 2.01
C VAL A 94 18.03 -2.75 1.26
N PRO A 95 17.98 -4.02 0.81
CA PRO A 95 16.78 -4.52 0.14
C PRO A 95 15.55 -4.46 1.06
N ILE A 96 14.37 -4.30 0.47
CA ILE A 96 13.12 -4.19 1.23
C ILE A 96 12.15 -5.34 0.94
N GLY A 97 12.65 -6.45 0.42
CA GLY A 97 11.84 -7.63 0.14
C GLY A 97 11.38 -7.68 -1.32
N ARG A 98 10.49 -8.65 -1.61
CA ARG A 98 10.10 -8.96 -2.98
C ARG A 98 8.96 -8.09 -3.50
N LEU A 99 8.02 -7.69 -2.65
CA LEU A 99 6.80 -7.00 -3.08
C LEU A 99 6.85 -5.50 -2.83
N ASP A 100 7.54 -5.05 -1.78
CA ASP A 100 7.55 -3.64 -1.42
C ASP A 100 8.13 -2.71 -2.49
N PRO A 101 9.16 -3.11 -3.27
CA PRO A 101 9.59 -2.27 -4.39
C PRO A 101 8.51 -2.06 -5.45
N LEU A 102 7.64 -3.04 -5.66
CA LEU A 102 6.51 -2.93 -6.59
C LEU A 102 5.46 -1.94 -6.09
N ILE A 103 5.20 -1.96 -4.78
CA ILE A 103 4.27 -1.02 -4.13
C ILE A 103 4.84 0.41 -4.18
N ALA A 104 6.13 0.56 -3.84
CA ALA A 104 6.81 1.85 -3.90
C ALA A 104 6.80 2.43 -5.31
N ALA A 105 7.08 1.61 -6.32
CA ALA A 105 7.07 2.02 -7.72
C ALA A 105 5.67 2.48 -8.14
N THR A 106 4.62 1.80 -7.71
CA THR A 106 3.24 2.20 -7.99
C THR A 106 2.93 3.56 -7.40
N ALA A 107 3.30 3.80 -6.14
CA ALA A 107 3.09 5.09 -5.49
C ALA A 107 3.86 6.21 -6.21
N LEU A 108 5.13 5.98 -6.53
CA LEU A 108 5.96 6.96 -7.24
C LEU A 108 5.43 7.26 -8.62
N ARG A 109 5.05 6.23 -9.37
CA ARG A 109 4.55 6.36 -10.74
C ARG A 109 3.29 7.23 -10.80
N HIS A 110 2.43 7.12 -9.81
CA HIS A 110 1.17 7.85 -9.74
C HIS A 110 1.24 9.09 -8.83
N GLN A 111 2.42 9.41 -8.29
CA GLN A 111 2.62 10.57 -7.42
C GLN A 111 1.69 10.55 -6.20
N LEU A 112 1.53 9.38 -5.62
CA LEU A 112 0.68 9.18 -4.44
C LEU A 112 1.52 9.15 -3.16
N VAL A 113 0.94 9.66 -2.08
CA VAL A 113 1.46 9.42 -0.74
C VAL A 113 1.30 7.93 -0.44
N LEU A 114 2.31 7.29 0.13
CA LEU A 114 2.21 5.90 0.57
C LEU A 114 1.82 5.86 2.03
N VAL A 115 0.66 5.29 2.33
CA VAL A 115 0.20 5.08 3.71
C VAL A 115 0.56 3.66 4.12
N THR A 116 1.48 3.54 5.06
CA THR A 116 2.03 2.24 5.50
C THR A 116 2.45 2.31 6.96
N GLY A 117 2.40 1.19 7.66
CA GLY A 117 3.02 1.02 8.98
C GLY A 117 4.49 0.64 8.88
N ASN A 118 4.95 0.20 7.72
CA ASN A 118 6.33 -0.24 7.49
C ASN A 118 7.21 0.91 7.00
N VAL A 119 7.21 2.00 7.74
CA VAL A 119 7.89 3.25 7.38
C VAL A 119 9.38 3.03 7.12
N ARG A 120 10.03 2.24 7.95
CA ARG A 120 11.48 1.98 7.85
C ARG A 120 11.90 1.42 6.52
N HIS A 121 11.14 0.45 5.99
CA HIS A 121 11.42 -0.17 4.70
C HIS A 121 11.32 0.85 3.57
N PHE A 122 10.20 1.55 3.50
CA PHE A 122 9.95 2.48 2.39
C PHE A 122 10.82 3.74 2.49
N GLN A 123 11.25 4.10 3.68
CA GLN A 123 12.17 5.22 3.87
C GLN A 123 13.51 4.99 3.16
N ARG A 124 13.92 3.74 3.00
CA ARG A 124 15.12 3.39 2.23
C ARG A 124 15.01 3.83 0.77
N VAL A 125 13.81 3.80 0.20
CA VAL A 125 13.54 4.30 -1.15
C VAL A 125 13.71 5.81 -1.20
N ALA A 126 13.12 6.53 -0.25
CA ALA A 126 13.25 7.98 -0.17
C ALA A 126 14.71 8.41 0.02
N GLU A 127 15.47 7.68 0.82
CA GLU A 127 16.89 7.96 1.07
C GLU A 127 17.77 7.79 -0.17
N LEU A 128 17.32 7.00 -1.16
CA LEU A 128 18.02 6.90 -2.44
C LEU A 128 17.75 8.10 -3.37
N GLY A 129 16.90 9.04 -2.95
CA GLY A 129 16.60 10.25 -3.72
C GLY A 129 15.28 10.22 -4.46
N TYR A 130 14.47 9.16 -4.32
CA TYR A 130 13.15 9.11 -4.94
C TYR A 130 12.15 9.94 -4.12
N PRO A 131 11.24 10.68 -4.77
CA PRO A 131 10.29 11.53 -4.05
C PRO A 131 9.10 10.74 -3.51
N LEU A 132 9.35 9.77 -2.66
CA LEU A 132 8.32 8.96 -2.01
C LEU A 132 7.95 9.59 -0.68
N GLU A 133 6.70 10.05 -0.56
CA GLU A 133 6.16 10.52 0.72
C GLU A 133 5.49 9.36 1.44
N ILE A 134 5.79 9.23 2.72
CA ILE A 134 5.36 8.09 3.54
C ILE A 134 4.64 8.65 4.76
N VAL A 135 3.45 8.10 5.05
CA VAL A 135 2.65 8.48 6.21
C VAL A 135 2.18 7.19 6.90
N ASN A 136 2.19 7.20 8.22
CA ASN A 136 1.71 6.08 9.03
C ASN A 136 0.45 6.49 9.79
N TRP A 137 -0.69 5.93 9.41
CA TRP A 137 -1.98 6.22 10.06
C TRP A 137 -2.13 5.58 11.44
N ARG A 138 -1.21 4.70 11.85
CA ARG A 138 -1.19 4.16 13.21
C ARG A 138 -0.73 5.18 14.23
N GLU A 139 0.01 6.17 13.78
CA GLU A 139 0.53 7.20 14.66
C GLU A 139 -0.41 8.40 14.67
N ALA A 140 -0.91 8.74 15.85
CA ALA A 140 -1.68 9.96 16.09
C ALA A 140 -0.71 11.13 15.95
N GLY A 141 -0.79 11.80 14.80
CA GLY A 141 0.18 12.81 14.47
C GLY A 141 -0.28 14.17 14.49
#